data_529efb5dc566170e6784e471fa29152f
#
_entry.id   529efb5dc566170e6784e471fa29152f
#
_cell.length_a   1.000
_cell.length_b   1.000
_cell.length_c   1.000
_cell.angle_alpha   90.00
_cell.angle_beta   90.00
_cell.angle_gamma   90.00
#
_symmetry.space_group_name_H-M   'P 1'
#
loop_
_entity.id
_entity.type
_entity.pdbx_description
1 polymer ?
#
loop_
_entity_poly.entity_id
_entity_poly.type
_entity_poly.pdbx_seq_one_letter_code
_entity_poly.pdbx_strand_id
1 'polypeptide(L)'
;SISSIQGIISKIQNKSVDAEIIIEDTQRLISEIDGAIKAWQTLNWDDVSKQLEFLVSRQNWRSLPLASVPVAVKDVYDTADFVTTYGSTIYENHRPSTDAKLVAILRSLGAIVVGKTVTTEFAYWQPGPTVNPHNIRHTPGGSSSGSAAAVSCGMVPLALGSQTAASIIRPASYCGIYG
;
A
#
# COMPACT_ATOMS: atom_id res chain seq x y z
N SER A 1 -6.32 8.83 12.77
CA SER A 1 -5.54 9.06 11.54
C SER A 1 -4.16 8.48 11.71
N ILE A 2 -3.68 7.77 10.70
CA ILE A 2 -2.31 7.25 10.68
C ILE A 2 -1.34 8.44 10.82
N SER A 3 -0.35 8.29 11.68
CA SER A 3 0.73 9.26 11.87
C SER A 3 1.51 9.43 10.54
N SER A 4 2.14 10.58 10.33
CA SER A 4 3.08 10.76 9.22
C SER A 4 4.20 9.70 9.28
N ILE A 5 4.87 9.46 8.16
CA ILE A 5 6.01 8.51 8.10
C ILE A 5 7.02 8.81 9.21
N GLN A 6 7.43 10.08 9.35
CA GLN A 6 8.34 10.50 10.42
C GLN A 6 7.76 10.24 11.81
N GLY A 7 6.47 10.46 12.00
CA GLY A 7 5.79 10.19 13.27
C GLY A 7 5.83 8.71 13.64
N ILE A 8 5.62 7.82 12.68
CA ILE A 8 5.73 6.37 12.88
C ILE A 8 7.17 6.00 13.26
N ILE A 9 8.13 6.42 12.45
CA ILE A 9 9.55 6.13 12.66
C ILE A 9 10.00 6.60 14.03
N SER A 10 9.68 7.84 14.42
CA SER A 10 10.03 8.39 15.73
C SER A 10 9.44 7.57 16.88
N LYS A 11 8.17 7.17 16.78
CA LYS A 11 7.51 6.35 17.81
C LYS A 11 8.14 4.97 17.95
N ILE A 12 8.52 4.34 16.84
CA ILE A 12 9.21 3.04 16.83
C ILE A 12 10.62 3.15 17.42
N GLN A 13 11.38 4.17 17.02
CA GLN A 13 12.76 4.36 17.49
C GLN A 13 12.85 4.69 18.97
N ASN A 14 11.95 5.54 19.47
CA ASN A 14 11.90 5.89 20.90
C ASN A 14 11.11 4.89 21.76
N LYS A 15 10.64 3.79 21.17
CA LYS A 15 9.89 2.69 21.83
C LYS A 15 8.59 3.15 22.51
N SER A 16 7.97 4.22 22.04
CA SER A 16 6.69 4.69 22.57
C SER A 16 5.47 3.95 21.99
N VAL A 17 5.67 3.20 20.90
CA VAL A 17 4.65 2.33 20.27
C VAL A 17 5.33 1.06 19.77
N ASP A 18 4.65 -0.06 19.89
CA ASP A 18 5.08 -1.32 19.28
C ASP A 18 4.61 -1.42 17.83
N ALA A 19 5.36 -2.19 17.04
CA ALA A 19 5.10 -2.34 15.60
C ALA A 19 3.73 -2.96 15.31
N GLU A 20 3.31 -3.88 16.16
CA GLU A 20 2.02 -4.56 16.13
C GLU A 20 0.86 -3.55 16.15
N ILE A 21 0.91 -2.57 17.06
CA ILE A 21 -0.13 -1.55 17.21
C ILE A 21 -0.29 -0.71 15.92
N ILE A 22 0.81 -0.41 15.23
CA ILE A 22 0.77 0.33 13.98
C ILE A 22 0.04 -0.48 12.89
N ILE A 23 0.32 -1.77 12.83
CA ILE A 23 -0.30 -2.67 11.85
C ILE A 23 -1.77 -2.93 12.18
N GLU A 24 -2.10 -3.13 13.45
CA GLU A 24 -3.50 -3.27 13.93
C GLU A 24 -4.33 -2.02 13.61
N ASP A 25 -3.79 -0.82 13.86
CA ASP A 25 -4.45 0.44 13.50
C ASP A 25 -4.66 0.56 11.98
N THR A 26 -3.67 0.14 11.19
CA THR A 26 -3.76 0.10 9.73
C THR A 26 -4.87 -0.86 9.29
N GLN A 27 -4.90 -2.07 9.83
CA GLN A 27 -5.93 -3.08 9.54
C GLN A 27 -7.33 -2.57 9.88
N ARG A 28 -7.49 -1.98 11.05
CA ARG A 28 -8.75 -1.41 11.49
C ARG A 28 -9.24 -0.31 10.54
N LEU A 29 -8.40 0.64 10.18
CA LEU A 29 -8.75 1.73 9.25
C LEU A 29 -9.16 1.20 7.88
N ILE A 30 -8.43 0.23 7.34
CA ILE A 30 -8.76 -0.39 6.06
C ILE A 30 -10.13 -1.07 6.15
N SER A 31 -10.40 -1.84 7.22
CA SER A 31 -11.67 -2.54 7.40
C SER A 31 -12.87 -1.59 7.54
N GLU A 32 -12.67 -0.42 8.15
CA GLU A 32 -13.71 0.59 8.32
C GLU A 32 -14.02 1.36 7.02
N ILE A 33 -13.04 1.58 6.16
CA ILE A 33 -13.13 2.55 5.06
C ILE A 33 -13.21 1.88 3.69
N ASP A 34 -12.48 0.79 3.45
CA ASP A 34 -12.27 0.28 2.09
C ASP A 34 -13.52 -0.32 1.44
N GLY A 35 -14.49 -0.75 2.22
CA GLY A 35 -15.78 -1.21 1.68
C GLY A 35 -16.47 -0.18 0.79
N ALA A 36 -16.31 1.11 1.10
CA ALA A 36 -16.85 2.22 0.30
C ALA A 36 -15.90 2.70 -0.79
N ILE A 37 -14.60 2.64 -0.58
CA ILE A 37 -13.58 3.25 -1.46
C ILE A 37 -13.03 2.26 -2.50
N LYS A 38 -12.88 0.98 -2.11
CA LYS A 38 -12.37 -0.10 -2.97
C LYS A 38 -10.96 0.20 -3.51
N ALA A 39 -10.08 0.64 -2.61
CA ALA A 39 -8.70 0.95 -2.95
C ALA A 39 -7.82 -0.31 -3.07
N TRP A 40 -8.20 -1.40 -2.38
CA TRP A 40 -7.39 -2.61 -2.29
C TRP A 40 -7.87 -3.69 -3.25
N GLN A 41 -6.91 -4.30 -3.96
CA GLN A 41 -7.11 -5.44 -4.83
C GLN A 41 -6.93 -6.74 -4.07
N THR A 42 -5.89 -6.82 -3.24
CA THR A 42 -5.56 -8.00 -2.45
C THR A 42 -5.04 -7.58 -1.07
N LEU A 43 -5.60 -8.15 -0.03
CA LEU A 43 -5.15 -8.06 1.35
C LEU A 43 -4.95 -9.47 1.90
N ASN A 44 -3.90 -9.70 2.67
CA ASN A 44 -3.66 -10.95 3.38
C ASN A 44 -2.95 -10.67 4.70
N TRP A 45 -3.69 -10.66 5.79
CA TRP A 45 -3.17 -10.30 7.11
C TRP A 45 -2.25 -11.36 7.71
N ASP A 46 -2.38 -12.62 7.31
CA ASP A 46 -1.44 -13.69 7.72
C ASP A 46 -0.04 -13.43 7.14
N ASP A 47 0.03 -13.00 5.88
CA ASP A 47 1.32 -12.67 5.26
C ASP A 47 1.88 -11.35 5.82
N VAL A 48 1.04 -10.39 6.18
CA VAL A 48 1.46 -9.17 6.89
C VAL A 48 2.04 -9.51 8.27
N SER A 49 1.41 -10.41 9.02
CA SER A 49 1.90 -10.86 10.33
C SER A 49 3.27 -11.54 10.22
N LYS A 50 3.46 -12.40 9.22
CA LYS A 50 4.77 -13.04 8.97
C LYS A 50 5.86 -12.02 8.63
N GLN A 51 5.53 -10.98 7.85
CA GLN A 51 6.47 -9.89 7.55
C GLN A 51 6.87 -9.16 8.84
N LEU A 52 5.90 -8.90 9.71
CA LEU A 52 6.13 -8.23 10.99
C LEU A 52 7.02 -9.07 11.92
N GLU A 53 6.70 -10.35 12.09
CA GLU A 53 7.50 -11.31 12.85
C GLU A 53 8.95 -11.36 12.34
N PHE A 54 9.13 -11.45 11.02
CA PHE A 54 10.45 -11.43 10.42
C PHE A 54 11.18 -10.10 10.67
N LEU A 55 10.48 -8.96 10.57
CA LEU A 55 11.09 -7.65 10.84
C LEU A 55 11.58 -7.56 12.27
N VAL A 56 10.74 -7.86 13.27
CA VAL A 56 11.08 -7.69 14.69
C VAL A 56 12.13 -8.69 15.18
N SER A 57 12.30 -9.81 14.47
CA SER A 57 13.37 -10.78 14.75
C SER A 57 14.77 -10.29 14.36
N ARG A 58 14.86 -9.25 13.51
CA ARG A 58 16.15 -8.72 13.04
C ARG A 58 16.81 -7.87 14.12
N GLN A 59 18.11 -8.07 14.32
CA GLN A 59 18.88 -7.18 15.19
C GLN A 59 18.77 -5.72 14.74
N ASN A 60 18.56 -4.80 15.66
CA ASN A 60 18.46 -3.36 15.41
C ASN A 60 17.36 -2.94 14.41
N TRP A 61 16.30 -3.72 14.26
CA TRP A 61 15.22 -3.43 13.30
C TRP A 61 14.60 -2.05 13.50
N ARG A 62 14.51 -1.55 14.75
CA ARG A 62 13.93 -0.22 15.06
C ARG A 62 14.73 0.94 14.46
N SER A 63 16.01 0.73 14.12
CA SER A 63 16.87 1.74 13.48
C SER A 63 16.77 1.76 11.96
N LEU A 64 16.01 0.85 11.36
CA LEU A 64 15.81 0.84 9.92
C LEU A 64 15.05 2.08 9.46
N PRO A 65 15.37 2.61 8.26
CA PRO A 65 14.81 3.88 7.75
C PRO A 65 13.28 3.90 7.65
N LEU A 66 12.63 2.74 7.43
CA LEU A 66 11.17 2.59 7.30
C LEU A 66 10.61 1.58 8.30
N ALA A 67 11.24 1.45 9.46
CA ALA A 67 10.84 0.47 10.48
C ALA A 67 9.33 0.49 10.75
N SER A 68 8.65 -0.59 10.42
CA SER A 68 7.19 -0.79 10.59
C SER A 68 6.29 0.21 9.86
N VAL A 69 6.81 0.97 8.90
CA VAL A 69 5.95 1.84 8.07
C VAL A 69 5.07 0.96 7.17
N PRO A 70 3.73 1.04 7.29
CA PRO A 70 2.83 0.31 6.41
C PRO A 70 2.84 0.95 5.02
N VAL A 71 3.00 0.12 3.99
CA VAL A 71 3.11 0.55 2.59
C VAL A 71 2.11 -0.23 1.73
N ALA A 72 1.39 0.49 0.89
CA ALA A 72 0.57 -0.09 -0.17
C ALA A 72 1.39 -0.24 -1.46
N VAL A 73 1.15 -1.29 -2.23
CA VAL A 73 1.86 -1.55 -3.48
C VAL A 73 0.88 -1.67 -4.63
N LYS A 74 1.00 -0.80 -5.63
CA LYS A 74 0.18 -0.88 -6.85
C LYS A 74 0.28 -2.27 -7.48
N ASP A 75 -0.84 -2.81 -7.91
CA ASP A 75 -0.96 -4.17 -8.43
C ASP A 75 -0.37 -4.39 -9.82
N VAL A 76 0.69 -3.66 -10.16
CA VAL A 76 1.58 -3.88 -11.30
C VAL A 76 2.99 -4.30 -10.87
N TYR A 77 3.29 -4.24 -9.57
CA TYR A 77 4.55 -4.71 -9.01
C TYR A 77 4.40 -6.13 -8.49
N ASP A 78 5.26 -7.01 -8.91
CA ASP A 78 5.32 -8.38 -8.40
C ASP A 78 5.64 -8.39 -6.90
N THR A 79 4.93 -9.23 -6.16
CA THR A 79 5.17 -9.50 -4.75
C THR A 79 5.04 -11.00 -4.51
N ALA A 80 6.03 -11.60 -3.87
CA ALA A 80 6.07 -13.07 -3.70
C ALA A 80 4.97 -13.59 -2.76
N ASP A 81 4.48 -12.74 -1.86
CA ASP A 81 3.49 -13.07 -0.83
C ASP A 81 2.03 -12.75 -1.22
N PHE A 82 1.80 -11.91 -2.24
CA PHE A 82 0.46 -11.56 -2.70
C PHE A 82 0.26 -11.97 -4.17
N VAL A 83 -1.00 -12.21 -4.53
CA VAL A 83 -1.40 -12.29 -5.93
C VAL A 83 -1.14 -10.95 -6.61
N THR A 84 -0.65 -10.96 -7.85
CA THR A 84 -0.47 -9.78 -8.69
C THR A 84 -1.29 -9.94 -9.96
N THR A 85 -2.37 -9.15 -10.08
CA THR A 85 -3.34 -9.32 -11.17
C THR A 85 -3.07 -8.39 -12.35
N TYR A 86 -2.23 -7.38 -12.19
CA TYR A 86 -2.04 -6.29 -13.18
C TYR A 86 -3.36 -5.60 -13.56
N GLY A 87 -4.37 -5.68 -12.67
CA GLY A 87 -5.72 -5.14 -12.90
C GLY A 87 -6.56 -5.97 -13.86
N SER A 88 -6.14 -7.18 -14.24
CA SER A 88 -6.83 -8.05 -15.21
C SER A 88 -7.23 -9.39 -14.62
N THR A 89 -8.42 -9.88 -14.99
CA THR A 89 -8.88 -11.22 -14.63
C THR A 89 -8.05 -12.34 -15.23
N ILE A 90 -7.28 -12.07 -16.29
CA ILE A 90 -6.35 -13.05 -16.89
C ILE A 90 -5.32 -13.52 -15.88
N TYR A 91 -4.93 -12.65 -14.92
CA TYR A 91 -3.92 -12.91 -13.90
C TYR A 91 -4.50 -13.03 -12.48
N GLU A 92 -5.80 -13.28 -12.33
CA GLU A 92 -6.49 -13.30 -11.03
C GLU A 92 -5.88 -14.29 -10.00
N ASN A 93 -5.19 -15.33 -10.47
CA ASN A 93 -4.52 -16.33 -9.64
C ASN A 93 -2.99 -16.30 -9.76
N HIS A 94 -2.43 -15.28 -10.44
CA HIS A 94 -0.99 -15.20 -10.65
C HIS A 94 -0.27 -14.77 -9.37
N ARG A 95 0.56 -15.67 -8.85
CA ARG A 95 1.44 -15.39 -7.70
C ARG A 95 2.89 -15.38 -8.17
N PRO A 96 3.54 -14.23 -8.20
CA PRO A 96 4.98 -14.12 -8.55
C PRO A 96 5.85 -14.93 -7.59
N SER A 97 6.96 -15.44 -8.09
CA SER A 97 7.94 -16.17 -7.27
C SER A 97 8.91 -15.27 -6.50
N THR A 98 9.00 -14.01 -6.91
CA THR A 98 9.94 -13.02 -6.33
C THR A 98 9.30 -11.64 -6.29
N ASP A 99 9.76 -10.82 -5.36
CA ASP A 99 9.40 -9.41 -5.30
C ASP A 99 10.04 -8.62 -6.45
N ALA A 100 9.30 -7.65 -6.98
CA ALA A 100 9.90 -6.58 -7.78
C ALA A 100 11.00 -5.87 -6.98
N LYS A 101 12.07 -5.45 -7.64
CA LYS A 101 13.25 -4.87 -6.98
C LYS A 101 12.91 -3.72 -6.02
N LEU A 102 12.00 -2.85 -6.39
CA LEU A 102 11.58 -1.72 -5.54
C LEU A 102 10.85 -2.20 -4.28
N VAL A 103 10.02 -3.24 -4.38
CA VAL A 103 9.35 -3.85 -3.22
C VAL A 103 10.37 -4.48 -2.28
N ALA A 104 11.34 -5.24 -2.82
CA ALA A 104 12.42 -5.82 -2.04
C ALA A 104 13.26 -4.76 -1.31
N ILE A 105 13.53 -3.62 -1.95
CA ILE A 105 14.22 -2.48 -1.30
C ILE A 105 13.39 -1.94 -0.14
N LEU A 106 12.09 -1.68 -0.31
CA LEU A 106 11.24 -1.18 0.77
C LEU A 106 11.23 -2.13 1.97
N ARG A 107 11.08 -3.43 1.73
CA ARG A 107 11.15 -4.45 2.80
C ARG A 107 12.52 -4.47 3.49
N SER A 108 13.61 -4.33 2.75
CA SER A 108 14.96 -4.29 3.33
C SER A 108 15.16 -3.08 4.25
N LEU A 109 14.48 -1.97 3.98
CA LEU A 109 14.45 -0.76 4.79
C LEU A 109 13.50 -0.86 5.99
N GLY A 110 12.77 -1.96 6.16
CA GLY A 110 11.89 -2.21 7.29
C GLY A 110 10.42 -1.87 7.08
N ALA A 111 10.01 -1.52 5.86
CA ALA A 111 8.60 -1.31 5.52
C ALA A 111 7.81 -2.63 5.55
N ILE A 112 6.54 -2.54 5.93
CA ILE A 112 5.58 -3.65 5.88
C ILE A 112 4.65 -3.45 4.69
N VAL A 113 4.70 -4.34 3.72
CA VAL A 113 3.75 -4.34 2.60
C VAL A 113 2.41 -4.87 3.08
N VAL A 114 1.40 -4.01 3.13
CA VAL A 114 0.07 -4.34 3.66
C VAL A 114 -0.77 -5.09 2.63
N GLY A 115 -0.58 -4.79 1.35
CA GLY A 115 -1.33 -5.42 0.27
C GLY A 115 -1.14 -4.73 -1.07
N LYS A 116 -1.93 -5.19 -2.05
CA LYS A 116 -1.93 -4.70 -3.42
C LYS A 116 -3.09 -3.74 -3.64
N THR A 117 -2.80 -2.58 -4.21
CA THR A 117 -3.81 -1.57 -4.52
C THR A 117 -4.26 -1.64 -5.98
N VAL A 118 -5.54 -1.31 -6.20
CA VAL A 118 -6.16 -1.32 -7.52
C VAL A 118 -5.39 -0.46 -8.52
N THR A 119 -5.16 -1.03 -9.69
CA THR A 119 -4.66 -0.35 -10.88
C THR A 119 -5.73 -0.40 -11.99
N THR A 120 -5.66 0.50 -12.97
CA THR A 120 -6.35 0.25 -14.24
C THR A 120 -5.73 -0.96 -14.92
N GLU A 121 -6.49 -1.70 -15.72
CA GLU A 121 -6.00 -2.92 -16.38
C GLU A 121 -4.71 -2.64 -17.17
N PHE A 122 -3.64 -3.39 -16.86
CA PHE A 122 -2.29 -3.22 -17.39
C PHE A 122 -1.76 -1.78 -17.33
N ALA A 123 -2.19 -1.02 -16.32
CA ALA A 123 -1.89 0.41 -16.17
C ALA A 123 -2.32 1.26 -17.38
N TYR A 124 -3.32 0.80 -18.14
CA TYR A 124 -3.83 1.45 -19.35
C TYR A 124 -5.18 2.18 -19.09
N TRP A 125 -6.21 2.01 -19.92
CA TRP A 125 -7.42 2.83 -19.87
C TRP A 125 -8.58 2.23 -19.06
N GLN A 126 -8.69 0.89 -18.97
CA GLN A 126 -9.81 0.25 -18.29
C GLN A 126 -9.77 0.50 -16.78
N PRO A 127 -10.72 1.26 -16.21
CA PRO A 127 -10.70 1.57 -14.78
C PRO A 127 -11.07 0.35 -13.92
N GLY A 128 -10.50 0.32 -12.71
CA GLY A 128 -10.94 -0.58 -11.64
C GLY A 128 -12.11 0.01 -10.84
N PRO A 129 -12.50 -0.65 -9.75
CA PRO A 129 -13.68 -0.27 -8.96
C PRO A 129 -13.46 0.91 -8.01
N THR A 130 -12.24 1.39 -7.85
CA THR A 130 -11.89 2.44 -6.88
C THR A 130 -12.61 3.74 -7.18
N VAL A 131 -13.15 4.37 -6.13
CA VAL A 131 -13.81 5.67 -6.21
C VAL A 131 -12.96 6.77 -5.55
N ASN A 132 -13.28 8.02 -5.87
CA ASN A 132 -12.56 9.17 -5.29
C ASN A 132 -13.00 9.37 -3.83
N PRO A 133 -12.07 9.43 -2.86
CA PRO A 133 -12.39 9.61 -1.45
C PRO A 133 -13.16 10.89 -1.11
N HIS A 134 -12.95 11.97 -1.89
CA HIS A 134 -13.64 13.25 -1.67
C HIS A 134 -15.07 13.25 -2.22
N ASN A 135 -15.35 12.40 -3.23
CA ASN A 135 -16.69 12.23 -3.78
C ASN A 135 -16.79 10.89 -4.51
N ILE A 136 -17.48 9.93 -3.92
CA ILE A 136 -17.62 8.56 -4.43
C ILE A 136 -18.28 8.44 -5.81
N ARG A 137 -18.88 9.52 -6.34
CA ARG A 137 -19.43 9.58 -7.70
C ARG A 137 -18.39 9.95 -8.75
N HIS A 138 -17.17 10.25 -8.34
CA HIS A 138 -16.07 10.64 -9.22
C HIS A 138 -14.95 9.60 -9.24
N THR A 139 -14.18 9.60 -10.31
CA THR A 139 -12.97 8.80 -10.44
C THR A 139 -11.85 9.32 -9.53
N PRO A 140 -11.04 8.45 -8.94
CA PRO A 140 -9.81 8.85 -8.25
C PRO A 140 -8.68 9.20 -9.22
N GLY A 141 -8.93 9.09 -10.53
CA GLY A 141 -7.88 9.11 -11.55
C GLY A 141 -7.18 7.75 -11.65
N GLY A 142 -6.17 7.69 -12.53
CA GLY A 142 -5.40 6.45 -12.77
C GLY A 142 -4.09 6.72 -13.52
N SER A 143 -3.31 5.67 -13.65
CA SER A 143 -3.59 4.25 -13.41
C SER A 143 -3.38 3.81 -11.96
N SER A 144 -2.67 4.54 -11.10
CA SER A 144 -2.43 4.23 -9.68
C SER A 144 -3.63 4.64 -8.79
N SER A 145 -4.84 4.25 -9.19
CA SER A 145 -6.11 4.67 -8.55
C SER A 145 -6.20 4.27 -7.07
N GLY A 146 -6.01 3.00 -6.77
CA GLY A 146 -6.08 2.49 -5.41
C GLY A 146 -4.97 3.04 -4.51
N SER A 147 -3.74 3.20 -5.03
CA SER A 147 -2.62 3.76 -4.28
C SER A 147 -2.93 5.19 -3.81
N ALA A 148 -3.45 6.04 -4.70
CA ALA A 148 -3.81 7.41 -4.34
C ALA A 148 -4.99 7.46 -3.36
N ALA A 149 -6.02 6.64 -3.59
CA ALA A 149 -7.19 6.58 -2.70
C ALA A 149 -6.81 6.10 -1.29
N ALA A 150 -5.98 5.06 -1.17
CA ALA A 150 -5.54 4.51 0.12
C ALA A 150 -4.77 5.56 0.95
N VAL A 151 -3.87 6.32 0.33
CA VAL A 151 -3.14 7.40 1.01
C VAL A 151 -4.08 8.55 1.36
N SER A 152 -4.97 8.96 0.47
CA SER A 152 -5.93 10.05 0.69
C SER A 152 -6.88 9.76 1.86
N CYS A 153 -7.30 8.51 2.03
CA CYS A 153 -8.12 8.09 3.16
C CYS A 153 -7.33 7.90 4.46
N GLY A 154 -6.01 8.02 4.44
CA GLY A 154 -5.16 7.77 5.59
C GLY A 154 -5.07 6.31 5.99
N MET A 155 -5.39 5.36 5.11
CA MET A 155 -5.23 3.92 5.36
C MET A 155 -3.76 3.53 5.49
N VAL A 156 -2.90 4.16 4.69
CA VAL A 156 -1.43 4.05 4.74
C VAL A 156 -0.80 5.41 4.49
N PRO A 157 0.39 5.69 5.06
CA PRO A 157 1.07 6.96 4.84
C PRO A 157 1.85 7.01 3.52
N LEU A 158 2.07 5.86 2.89
CA LEU A 158 2.88 5.71 1.67
C LEU A 158 2.31 4.60 0.78
N ALA A 159 2.31 4.86 -0.52
CA ALA A 159 1.95 3.85 -1.51
C ALA A 159 2.87 3.92 -2.74
N LEU A 160 3.24 2.76 -3.28
CA LEU A 160 3.88 2.68 -4.59
C LEU A 160 2.84 2.87 -5.70
N GLY A 161 3.15 3.78 -6.60
CA GLY A 161 2.50 3.94 -7.90
C GLY A 161 3.51 3.74 -9.03
N SER A 162 3.02 3.66 -10.25
CA SER A 162 3.85 3.67 -11.46
C SER A 162 3.34 4.71 -12.44
N GLN A 163 4.22 5.35 -13.20
CA GLN A 163 3.84 6.39 -14.14
C GLN A 163 4.60 6.27 -15.45
N THR A 164 3.85 6.26 -16.54
CA THR A 164 4.38 6.48 -17.89
C THR A 164 4.10 7.93 -18.30
N ALA A 165 2.84 8.33 -18.40
CA ALA A 165 2.45 9.72 -18.71
C ALA A 165 2.07 10.51 -17.44
N ALA A 166 0.98 10.15 -16.77
CA ALA A 166 0.45 10.87 -15.61
C ALA A 166 -0.13 9.92 -14.53
N SER A 167 0.27 8.65 -14.53
CA SER A 167 -0.36 7.60 -13.71
C SER A 167 -0.05 7.67 -12.22
N ILE A 168 0.77 8.62 -11.75
CA ILE A 168 0.97 8.97 -10.34
C ILE A 168 0.39 10.36 -10.10
N ILE A 169 0.85 11.37 -10.83
CA ILE A 169 0.50 12.76 -10.56
C ILE A 169 -0.99 13.05 -10.77
N ARG A 170 -1.64 12.40 -11.75
CA ARG A 170 -3.07 12.57 -11.97
C ARG A 170 -3.92 12.05 -10.82
N PRO A 171 -3.82 10.77 -10.38
CA PRO A 171 -4.60 10.30 -9.25
C PRO A 171 -4.19 11.00 -7.95
N ALA A 172 -2.93 11.36 -7.75
CA ALA A 172 -2.52 12.16 -6.60
C ALA A 172 -3.22 13.53 -6.56
N SER A 173 -3.27 14.22 -7.69
CA SER A 173 -3.98 15.50 -7.82
C SER A 173 -5.49 15.36 -7.55
N TYR A 174 -6.12 14.31 -8.10
CA TYR A 174 -7.56 14.09 -7.94
C TYR A 174 -7.93 13.70 -6.49
N CYS A 175 -7.02 13.03 -5.80
CA CYS A 175 -7.21 12.59 -4.41
C CYS A 175 -6.63 13.56 -3.37
N GLY A 176 -6.00 14.67 -3.79
CA GLY A 176 -5.49 15.70 -2.88
C GLY A 176 -4.27 15.29 -2.07
N ILE A 177 -3.37 14.50 -2.65
CA ILE A 177 -2.12 14.02 -2.03
C ILE A 177 -0.90 14.41 -2.86
N TYR A 178 0.29 14.23 -2.28
CA TYR A 178 1.54 14.36 -3.02
C TYR A 178 1.79 13.13 -3.90
N GLY A 179 2.29 13.35 -5.12
CA GLY A 179 2.64 12.31 -6.07
C GLY A 179 3.96 12.56 -6.78
#